data_8147077ab4083342b48061643825e42f
#
_entry.id   8147077ab4083342b48061643825e42f
#
_cell.length_a   1.000
_cell.length_b   1.000
_cell.length_c   1.000
_cell.angle_alpha   90.00
_cell.angle_beta   90.00
_cell.angle_gamma   90.00
#
_symmetry.space_group_name_H-M   'P 1'
#
loop_
_entity.id
_entity.type
_entity.pdbx_description
1 polymer ?
#
loop_
_entity_poly.entity_id
_entity_poly.type
_entity_poly.pdbx_seq_one_letter_code
_entity_poly.pdbx_strand_id
1 'polypeptide(L)'
;MWVVADNWGDLLRDRSAPAANTAHSSSAPLTPEQIEQGRYLALAGNCMACHTTRGGTPWAGGRRTDTPFGGVYSSNLTPDPDTGLGRWTAQDFWKALHRGRSKDGRLLAPAFPYNHTSVITRPDSDAIFAWLNTLPPVVQAQPAHTLVWPVGTQPALAVWRSLFFEPSPFQADKSQTAEWNRGAYLVQGLGHCAACHSPRNALGASGPVRDLSGGLMPVVNWYAPDLTHDAESGLASTPLPEIVRLLRTGGSTTAQTSGPMGEVVQHSLQHLKEPDLQAMAIYLQSRAQSTPQPAPGKAPPPRISLQVATLGRKVYENQCLQCHGEQGEGVKTASGEVAYPALAGNRAVLLSDPTNLVQLVLYGGYGPATQGHPRPFGMPPAVLELQDRDIAAVLTHLRSHWGNRAGEVTPLQVNRIRAAQGP
;
A
#
# COMPACT_ATOMS: atom_id res chain seq x y z
N MET A 1 -21.48 9.99 -20.23
CA MET A 1 -22.14 11.33 -20.31
C MET A 1 -22.31 11.97 -18.93
N TRP A 2 -22.65 11.26 -17.90
CA TRP A 2 -22.84 11.83 -16.52
C TRP A 2 -21.53 12.40 -15.93
N VAL A 3 -20.43 11.70 -16.07
CA VAL A 3 -19.10 12.11 -15.53
C VAL A 3 -18.59 13.42 -16.13
N VAL A 4 -18.90 13.70 -17.39
CA VAL A 4 -18.52 14.95 -18.04
C VAL A 4 -19.31 16.13 -17.46
N ALA A 5 -20.61 15.97 -17.22
CA ALA A 5 -21.45 17.01 -16.65
C ALA A 5 -21.05 17.39 -15.21
N ASP A 6 -20.67 16.41 -14.38
CA ASP A 6 -20.29 16.63 -12.98
C ASP A 6 -18.88 17.29 -12.86
N ASN A 7 -17.98 17.02 -13.80
CA ASN A 7 -16.64 17.62 -13.80
C ASN A 7 -16.57 19.00 -14.48
N TRP A 8 -17.43 19.28 -15.46
CA TRP A 8 -17.42 20.53 -16.23
C TRP A 8 -18.53 21.50 -15.80
N GLY A 9 -19.66 20.99 -15.33
CA GLY A 9 -20.79 21.84 -14.90
C GLY A 9 -20.45 22.78 -13.74
N ASP A 10 -19.56 22.37 -12.84
CA ASP A 10 -19.13 23.17 -11.69
C ASP A 10 -17.94 24.10 -12.00
N LEU A 11 -17.16 23.83 -13.04
CA LEU A 11 -16.12 24.75 -13.53
C LEU A 11 -16.71 25.97 -14.23
N LEU A 12 -17.94 25.82 -14.76
CA LEU A 12 -18.67 26.85 -15.48
C LEU A 12 -19.70 27.59 -14.60
N ARG A 13 -19.98 27.08 -13.38
CA ARG A 13 -20.83 27.80 -12.43
C ARG A 13 -20.05 28.94 -11.80
N ASP A 14 -20.57 30.13 -12.05
CA ASP A 14 -20.08 31.42 -11.56
C ASP A 14 -19.72 31.36 -10.05
N ARG A 15 -18.52 31.82 -9.71
CA ARG A 15 -18.02 31.94 -8.33
C ARG A 15 -18.83 32.96 -7.48
N SER A 16 -19.85 33.60 -8.04
CA SER A 16 -20.65 34.67 -7.43
C SER A 16 -21.98 34.20 -6.84
N ALA A 17 -22.39 32.95 -7.00
CA ALA A 17 -23.63 32.50 -6.39
C ALA A 17 -23.41 32.19 -4.88
N PRO A 18 -24.12 32.85 -3.95
CA PRO A 18 -24.07 32.47 -2.53
C PRO A 18 -24.53 31.02 -2.38
N ALA A 19 -23.79 30.25 -1.59
CA ALA A 19 -24.11 28.86 -1.30
C ALA A 19 -25.59 28.78 -0.85
N ALA A 20 -26.44 28.20 -1.69
CA ALA A 20 -27.80 27.89 -1.31
C ALA A 20 -27.72 27.02 -0.04
N ASN A 21 -28.30 27.51 1.03
CA ASN A 21 -28.52 26.82 2.30
C ASN A 21 -29.36 25.57 2.02
N THR A 22 -28.72 24.48 1.59
CA THR A 22 -29.35 23.17 1.61
C THR A 22 -29.35 22.71 3.07
N ALA A 23 -30.55 22.54 3.56
CA ALA A 23 -30.90 22.16 4.92
C ALA A 23 -29.86 21.29 5.59
N HIS A 24 -29.35 21.73 6.72
CA HIS A 24 -28.64 20.92 7.69
C HIS A 24 -29.57 19.74 8.01
N SER A 25 -29.21 18.55 7.55
CA SER A 25 -29.68 17.36 8.26
C SER A 25 -29.06 17.48 9.65
N SER A 26 -29.85 17.85 10.63
CA SER A 26 -29.50 17.84 12.05
C SER A 26 -29.35 16.37 12.44
N SER A 27 -28.21 15.76 12.11
CA SER A 27 -27.81 14.53 12.74
C SER A 27 -27.50 14.86 14.19
N ALA A 28 -28.06 14.11 15.13
CA ALA A 28 -27.69 14.20 16.54
C ALA A 28 -26.15 14.16 16.68
N PRO A 29 -25.56 14.81 17.68
CA PRO A 29 -24.12 14.70 17.92
C PRO A 29 -23.71 13.24 17.97
N LEU A 30 -22.56 12.89 17.37
CA LEU A 30 -22.05 11.53 17.40
C LEU A 30 -21.72 11.13 18.84
N THR A 31 -21.99 9.87 19.18
CA THR A 31 -21.68 9.33 20.50
C THR A 31 -20.16 9.11 20.66
N PRO A 32 -19.63 9.00 21.89
CA PRO A 32 -18.23 8.68 22.12
C PRO A 32 -17.79 7.40 21.39
N GLU A 33 -18.66 6.39 21.32
CA GLU A 33 -18.40 5.13 20.61
C GLU A 33 -18.27 5.34 19.10
N GLN A 34 -19.09 6.21 18.52
CA GLN A 34 -19.00 6.56 17.09
C GLN A 34 -17.71 7.35 16.80
N ILE A 35 -17.29 8.22 17.70
CA ILE A 35 -16.01 8.95 17.59
C ILE A 35 -14.83 7.97 17.66
N GLU A 36 -14.86 7.02 18.61
CA GLU A 36 -13.82 5.98 18.71
C GLU A 36 -13.81 5.06 17.49
N GLN A 37 -14.99 4.75 16.92
CA GLN A 37 -15.07 4.07 15.64
C GLN A 37 -14.40 4.88 14.53
N GLY A 38 -14.56 6.21 14.52
CA GLY A 38 -13.87 7.10 13.59
C GLY A 38 -12.35 7.02 13.71
N ARG A 39 -11.83 6.99 14.96
CA ARG A 39 -10.40 6.77 15.22
C ARG A 39 -9.91 5.44 14.63
N TYR A 40 -10.66 4.37 14.90
CA TYR A 40 -10.35 3.04 14.37
C TYR A 40 -10.32 3.01 12.84
N LEU A 41 -11.32 3.62 12.20
CA LEU A 41 -11.40 3.67 10.74
C LEU A 41 -10.30 4.53 10.11
N ALA A 42 -9.90 5.63 10.74
CA ALA A 42 -8.79 6.45 10.28
C ALA A 42 -7.44 5.71 10.36
N LEU A 43 -7.26 4.85 11.38
CA LEU A 43 -6.11 3.94 11.46
C LEU A 43 -6.19 2.85 10.39
N ALA A 44 -7.36 2.23 10.20
CA ALA A 44 -7.57 1.24 9.14
C ALA A 44 -7.29 1.81 7.74
N GLY A 45 -7.63 3.08 7.53
CA GLY A 45 -7.35 3.82 6.30
C GLY A 45 -5.90 4.30 6.14
N ASN A 46 -5.03 4.02 7.12
CA ASN A 46 -3.62 4.45 7.12
C ASN A 46 -3.46 5.97 6.84
N CYS A 47 -4.43 6.78 7.23
CA CYS A 47 -4.47 8.20 6.89
C CYS A 47 -3.25 8.95 7.45
N MET A 48 -2.82 8.60 8.67
CA MET A 48 -1.68 9.22 9.33
C MET A 48 -0.38 9.06 8.54
N ALA A 49 -0.19 7.93 7.87
CA ALA A 49 1.04 7.66 7.13
C ALA A 49 1.29 8.68 6.00
N CYS A 50 0.22 9.15 5.33
CA CYS A 50 0.31 10.21 4.34
C CYS A 50 0.19 11.60 4.95
N HIS A 51 -0.62 11.77 5.99
CA HIS A 51 -0.91 13.07 6.59
C HIS A 51 -0.02 13.43 7.79
N THR A 52 1.20 12.87 7.82
CA THR A 52 2.24 13.22 8.78
C THR A 52 3.59 13.26 8.07
N THR A 53 4.27 14.40 8.10
CA THR A 53 5.63 14.47 7.56
C THR A 53 6.61 13.75 8.49
N ARG A 54 7.71 13.22 7.95
CA ARG A 54 8.69 12.48 8.75
C ARG A 54 9.26 13.39 9.86
N GLY A 55 9.14 12.96 11.11
CA GLY A 55 9.54 13.74 12.28
C GLY A 55 8.63 14.93 12.64
N GLY A 56 7.53 15.12 11.91
CA GLY A 56 6.57 16.20 12.17
C GLY A 56 5.44 15.80 13.11
N THR A 57 4.56 16.76 13.38
CA THR A 57 3.38 16.54 14.24
C THR A 57 2.38 15.60 13.54
N PRO A 58 1.90 14.56 14.22
CA PRO A 58 0.90 13.65 13.65
C PRO A 58 -0.32 14.39 13.12
N TRP A 59 -0.81 13.96 11.95
CA TRP A 59 -2.02 14.48 11.27
C TRP A 59 -1.90 15.91 10.70
N ALA A 60 -0.78 16.61 10.95
CA ALA A 60 -0.59 17.99 10.48
C ALA A 60 -0.26 18.10 8.98
N GLY A 61 -0.15 16.99 8.25
CA GLY A 61 0.12 17.01 6.81
C GLY A 61 1.56 17.35 6.44
N GLY A 62 1.75 17.90 5.25
CA GLY A 62 3.05 18.33 4.74
C GLY A 62 3.93 17.22 4.17
N ARG A 63 3.53 15.95 4.27
CA ARG A 63 4.29 14.84 3.67
C ARG A 63 4.20 14.91 2.14
N ARG A 64 5.37 14.86 1.51
CA ARG A 64 5.50 14.77 0.06
C ARG A 64 5.30 13.33 -0.40
N THR A 65 4.46 13.15 -1.41
CA THR A 65 4.32 11.92 -2.19
C THR A 65 4.86 12.21 -3.58
N ASP A 66 5.91 11.51 -3.97
CA ASP A 66 6.47 11.64 -5.30
C ASP A 66 5.66 10.82 -6.31
N THR A 67 5.44 11.43 -7.47
CA THR A 67 4.78 10.82 -8.62
C THR A 67 5.66 11.01 -9.87
N PRO A 68 5.42 10.28 -10.97
CA PRO A 68 6.13 10.53 -12.22
C PRO A 68 5.93 11.96 -12.77
N PHE A 69 4.97 12.69 -12.22
CA PHE A 69 4.60 14.04 -12.65
C PHE A 69 5.04 15.12 -11.68
N GLY A 70 5.77 14.78 -10.62
CA GLY A 70 6.21 15.69 -9.57
C GLY A 70 5.63 15.36 -8.19
N GLY A 71 5.89 16.22 -7.22
CA GLY A 71 5.52 16.00 -5.82
C GLY A 71 4.14 16.55 -5.47
N VAL A 72 3.36 15.75 -4.75
CA VAL A 72 2.09 16.13 -4.13
C VAL A 72 2.27 16.16 -2.62
N TYR A 73 1.83 17.22 -1.97
CA TYR A 73 1.91 17.38 -0.51
C TYR A 73 0.56 17.11 0.14
N SER A 74 0.55 16.37 1.24
CA SER A 74 -0.67 16.07 1.99
C SER A 74 -1.16 17.28 2.78
N SER A 75 -2.49 17.37 2.95
CA SER A 75 -3.15 18.42 3.73
C SER A 75 -3.08 18.16 5.23
N ASN A 76 -3.23 19.21 6.01
CA ASN A 76 -3.42 19.17 7.45
C ASN A 76 -4.82 18.64 7.78
N LEU A 77 -4.93 17.55 8.53
CA LEU A 77 -6.19 16.95 8.98
C LEU A 77 -6.57 17.35 10.42
N THR A 78 -5.75 18.16 11.10
CA THR A 78 -6.12 18.66 12.43
C THR A 78 -7.21 19.75 12.33
N PRO A 79 -7.96 20.04 13.41
CA PRO A 79 -9.04 21.02 13.38
C PRO A 79 -8.54 22.48 13.47
N ASP A 80 -7.37 22.77 12.92
CA ASP A 80 -6.92 24.15 12.78
C ASP A 80 -7.82 24.89 11.79
N PRO A 81 -8.35 26.09 12.15
CA PRO A 81 -9.32 26.79 11.33
C PRO A 81 -8.76 27.35 10.02
N ASP A 82 -7.48 27.66 9.98
CA ASP A 82 -6.88 28.34 8.83
C ASP A 82 -6.13 27.39 7.90
N THR A 83 -5.48 26.36 8.46
CA THR A 83 -4.63 25.45 7.70
C THR A 83 -5.15 24.01 7.65
N GLY A 84 -6.14 23.66 8.47
CA GLY A 84 -6.67 22.32 8.64
C GLY A 84 -8.16 22.19 8.35
N LEU A 85 -8.82 21.30 9.08
CA LEU A 85 -10.23 20.96 8.89
C LEU A 85 -11.20 21.80 9.76
N GLY A 86 -10.72 22.73 10.60
CA GLY A 86 -11.54 23.42 11.59
C GLY A 86 -12.73 24.21 11.04
N ARG A 87 -12.67 24.63 9.78
CA ARG A 87 -13.80 25.28 9.09
C ARG A 87 -14.54 24.37 8.11
N TRP A 88 -14.23 23.07 8.07
CA TRP A 88 -14.91 22.13 7.22
C TRP A 88 -16.18 21.61 7.87
N THR A 89 -17.15 21.26 7.06
CA THR A 89 -18.32 20.49 7.48
C THR A 89 -18.13 19.01 7.17
N ALA A 90 -18.91 18.15 7.82
CA ALA A 90 -18.95 16.72 7.49
C ALA A 90 -19.27 16.48 6.01
N GLN A 91 -20.08 17.38 5.40
CA GLN A 91 -20.38 17.32 3.97
C GLN A 91 -19.18 17.68 3.08
N ASP A 92 -18.34 18.62 3.49
CA ASP A 92 -17.13 18.96 2.75
C ASP A 92 -16.11 17.81 2.82
N PHE A 93 -15.96 17.22 4.00
CA PHE A 93 -15.10 16.04 4.20
C PHE A 93 -15.59 14.84 3.36
N TRP A 94 -16.90 14.57 3.38
CA TRP A 94 -17.52 13.58 2.53
C TRP A 94 -17.24 13.79 1.05
N LYS A 95 -17.38 15.04 0.55
CA LYS A 95 -17.06 15.39 -0.85
C LYS A 95 -15.59 15.16 -1.17
N ALA A 96 -14.68 15.44 -0.23
CA ALA A 96 -13.26 15.19 -0.43
C ALA A 96 -12.98 13.69 -0.61
N LEU A 97 -13.52 12.84 0.26
CA LEU A 97 -13.35 11.39 0.18
C LEU A 97 -14.02 10.79 -1.04
N HIS A 98 -15.27 11.16 -1.32
CA HIS A 98 -16.10 10.54 -2.35
C HIS A 98 -15.92 11.09 -3.75
N ARG A 99 -15.57 12.37 -3.84
CA ARG A 99 -15.50 13.07 -5.12
C ARG A 99 -14.16 13.72 -5.39
N GLY A 100 -13.18 13.56 -4.49
CA GLY A 100 -11.88 14.20 -4.63
C GLY A 100 -11.99 15.71 -4.82
N ARG A 101 -12.91 16.36 -4.10
CA ARG A 101 -13.14 17.82 -4.14
C ARG A 101 -12.88 18.44 -2.78
N SER A 102 -12.04 19.45 -2.74
CA SER A 102 -11.81 20.27 -1.54
C SER A 102 -13.05 21.11 -1.21
N LYS A 103 -13.07 21.68 0.02
CA LYS A 103 -14.14 22.60 0.48
C LYS A 103 -14.38 23.78 -0.46
N ASP A 104 -13.32 24.32 -1.05
CA ASP A 104 -13.35 25.42 -2.01
C ASP A 104 -13.77 25.00 -3.44
N GLY A 105 -14.12 23.72 -3.64
CA GLY A 105 -14.55 23.16 -4.91
C GLY A 105 -13.43 22.71 -5.84
N ARG A 106 -12.15 23.04 -5.55
CA ARG A 106 -11.04 22.60 -6.40
C ARG A 106 -10.90 21.08 -6.39
N LEU A 107 -10.42 20.54 -7.50
CA LEU A 107 -10.15 19.12 -7.66
C LEU A 107 -8.86 18.75 -6.93
N LEU A 108 -8.88 17.65 -6.20
CA LEU A 108 -7.72 17.10 -5.53
C LEU A 108 -6.86 16.29 -6.52
N ALA A 109 -5.55 16.31 -6.31
CA ALA A 109 -4.62 15.48 -7.07
C ALA A 109 -4.88 13.99 -6.79
N PRO A 110 -4.83 13.10 -7.81
CA PRO A 110 -5.15 11.68 -7.67
C PRO A 110 -4.10 10.85 -6.90
N ALA A 111 -3.05 11.49 -6.37
CA ALA A 111 -2.21 10.91 -5.34
C ALA A 111 -2.97 10.69 -4.02
N PHE A 112 -4.01 11.48 -3.75
CA PHE A 112 -5.05 11.13 -2.79
C PHE A 112 -5.98 10.09 -3.42
N PRO A 113 -6.11 8.88 -2.84
CA PRO A 113 -6.78 7.74 -3.49
C PRO A 113 -8.32 7.84 -3.42
N TYR A 114 -8.92 8.94 -3.89
CA TYR A 114 -10.36 9.17 -3.79
C TYR A 114 -11.21 8.17 -4.59
N ASN A 115 -10.67 7.47 -5.56
CA ASN A 115 -11.33 6.33 -6.20
C ASN A 115 -11.55 5.17 -5.20
N HIS A 116 -10.68 4.99 -4.23
CA HIS A 116 -10.85 4.01 -3.15
C HIS A 116 -11.70 4.58 -2.00
N THR A 117 -11.41 5.79 -1.56
CA THR A 117 -12.17 6.38 -0.46
C THR A 117 -13.63 6.68 -0.84
N SER A 118 -13.99 6.70 -2.13
CA SER A 118 -15.38 6.75 -2.60
C SER A 118 -16.21 5.52 -2.19
N VAL A 119 -15.56 4.42 -1.81
CA VAL A 119 -16.19 3.21 -1.28
C VAL A 119 -16.69 3.38 0.15
N ILE A 120 -16.11 4.31 0.94
CA ILE A 120 -16.41 4.51 2.36
C ILE A 120 -17.87 4.95 2.53
N THR A 121 -18.58 4.40 3.50
CA THR A 121 -19.97 4.78 3.79
C THR A 121 -20.07 6.18 4.41
N ARG A 122 -21.22 6.81 4.28
CA ARG A 122 -21.44 8.14 4.89
C ARG A 122 -21.28 8.11 6.41
N PRO A 123 -21.86 7.17 7.16
CA PRO A 123 -21.65 7.07 8.60
C PRO A 123 -20.18 6.95 9.01
N ASP A 124 -19.41 6.13 8.29
CA ASP A 124 -17.98 5.95 8.56
C ASP A 124 -17.17 7.22 8.25
N SER A 125 -17.49 7.91 7.16
CA SER A 125 -16.89 9.22 6.87
C SER A 125 -17.18 10.25 7.96
N ASP A 126 -18.43 10.33 8.41
CA ASP A 126 -18.84 11.27 9.46
C ASP A 126 -18.16 10.93 10.80
N ALA A 127 -18.01 9.65 11.14
CA ALA A 127 -17.28 9.18 12.32
C ALA A 127 -15.79 9.56 12.25
N ILE A 128 -15.13 9.34 11.12
CA ILE A 128 -13.72 9.74 10.91
C ILE A 128 -13.58 11.26 11.08
N PHE A 129 -14.45 12.03 10.45
CA PHE A 129 -14.42 13.50 10.53
C PHE A 129 -14.61 13.98 11.97
N ALA A 130 -15.58 13.42 12.71
CA ALA A 130 -15.84 13.77 14.09
C ALA A 130 -14.61 13.48 14.97
N TRP A 131 -13.97 12.33 14.78
CA TRP A 131 -12.75 12.00 15.50
C TRP A 131 -11.60 12.96 15.16
N LEU A 132 -11.37 13.30 13.90
CA LEU A 132 -10.34 14.25 13.49
C LEU A 132 -10.52 15.62 14.16
N ASN A 133 -11.77 16.03 14.40
CA ASN A 133 -12.08 17.27 15.11
C ASN A 133 -11.82 17.19 16.65
N THR A 134 -11.51 16.02 17.20
CA THR A 134 -11.08 15.90 18.59
C THR A 134 -9.57 16.07 18.78
N LEU A 135 -8.81 16.10 17.68
CA LEU A 135 -7.36 16.26 17.73
C LEU A 135 -6.98 17.68 18.15
N PRO A 136 -5.79 17.86 18.76
CA PRO A 136 -5.26 19.20 18.99
C PRO A 136 -5.05 19.94 17.67
N PRO A 137 -5.48 21.21 17.54
CA PRO A 137 -5.24 22.00 16.34
C PRO A 137 -3.74 22.30 16.18
N VAL A 138 -3.24 22.18 14.97
CA VAL A 138 -1.84 22.44 14.63
C VAL A 138 -1.82 23.39 13.43
N VAL A 139 -1.16 24.53 13.57
CA VAL A 139 -0.96 25.47 12.47
C VAL A 139 0.13 24.93 11.54
N GLN A 140 -0.27 24.38 10.41
CA GLN A 140 0.63 23.81 9.41
C GLN A 140 0.07 24.05 8.01
N ALA A 141 0.62 25.04 7.31
CA ALA A 141 0.24 25.31 5.93
C ALA A 141 0.72 24.17 5.00
N GLN A 142 -0.15 23.74 4.10
CA GLN A 142 0.21 22.77 3.07
C GLN A 142 1.15 23.41 2.05
N PRO A 143 2.35 22.84 1.79
CA PRO A 143 3.20 23.30 0.70
C PRO A 143 2.50 23.18 -0.67
N ALA A 144 2.83 24.06 -1.59
CA ALA A 144 2.32 23.96 -2.96
C ALA A 144 2.83 22.69 -3.63
N HIS A 145 1.96 22.02 -4.40
CA HIS A 145 2.36 20.86 -5.20
C HIS A 145 3.41 21.27 -6.25
N THR A 146 4.39 20.40 -6.48
CA THR A 146 5.44 20.61 -7.48
C THR A 146 5.21 19.79 -8.75
N LEU A 147 3.93 19.69 -9.17
CA LEU A 147 3.54 18.97 -10.39
C LEU A 147 3.97 19.74 -11.64
N VAL A 148 4.45 19.01 -12.65
CA VAL A 148 4.83 19.59 -13.94
C VAL A 148 3.61 20.19 -14.65
N TRP A 149 3.81 21.35 -15.31
CA TRP A 149 2.75 21.94 -16.12
C TRP A 149 2.48 21.08 -17.38
N PRO A 150 1.20 20.87 -17.80
CA PRO A 150 -0.05 21.38 -17.23
C PRO A 150 -0.72 20.45 -16.20
N VAL A 151 -0.11 19.33 -15.84
CA VAL A 151 -0.71 18.23 -15.04
C VAL A 151 -1.32 18.70 -13.71
N GLY A 152 -0.69 19.67 -13.05
CA GLY A 152 -1.17 20.22 -11.78
C GLY A 152 -2.33 21.22 -11.92
N THR A 153 -2.77 21.55 -13.14
CA THR A 153 -3.85 22.54 -13.34
C THR A 153 -5.24 21.91 -13.18
N GLN A 154 -6.21 22.72 -12.74
CA GLN A 154 -7.59 22.24 -12.55
C GLN A 154 -8.23 21.70 -13.85
N PRO A 155 -8.02 22.31 -15.04
CA PRO A 155 -8.50 21.70 -16.29
C PRO A 155 -7.88 20.35 -16.60
N ALA A 156 -6.57 20.17 -16.40
CA ALA A 156 -5.92 18.89 -16.63
C ALA A 156 -6.42 17.80 -15.65
N LEU A 157 -6.60 18.15 -14.38
CA LEU A 157 -7.21 17.26 -13.39
C LEU A 157 -8.66 16.90 -13.76
N ALA A 158 -9.46 17.84 -14.29
CA ALA A 158 -10.82 17.56 -14.75
C ALA A 158 -10.83 16.56 -15.92
N VAL A 159 -9.92 16.70 -16.88
CA VAL A 159 -9.78 15.76 -17.99
C VAL A 159 -9.36 14.39 -17.47
N TRP A 160 -8.32 14.30 -16.63
CA TRP A 160 -7.85 13.04 -16.06
C TRP A 160 -8.98 12.33 -15.31
N ARG A 161 -9.74 13.05 -14.48
CA ARG A 161 -10.87 12.50 -13.72
C ARG A 161 -11.98 11.98 -14.63
N SER A 162 -12.28 12.69 -15.72
CA SER A 162 -13.30 12.25 -16.69
C SER A 162 -12.96 10.94 -17.38
N LEU A 163 -11.67 10.61 -17.45
CA LEU A 163 -11.18 9.38 -18.08
C LEU A 163 -11.02 8.22 -17.08
N PHE A 164 -10.67 8.50 -15.83
CA PHE A 164 -10.16 7.48 -14.91
C PHE A 164 -10.84 7.45 -13.55
N PHE A 165 -11.77 8.35 -13.27
CA PHE A 165 -12.46 8.36 -11.99
C PHE A 165 -13.96 8.17 -12.15
N GLU A 166 -14.47 7.14 -11.49
CA GLU A 166 -15.89 6.89 -11.30
C GLU A 166 -16.14 6.60 -9.82
N PRO A 167 -16.97 7.42 -9.13
CA PRO A 167 -17.33 7.15 -7.74
C PRO A 167 -18.00 5.79 -7.60
N SER A 168 -17.47 4.96 -6.73
CA SER A 168 -17.94 3.57 -6.54
C SER A 168 -18.33 3.35 -5.08
N PRO A 169 -19.52 3.81 -4.62
CA PRO A 169 -19.97 3.54 -3.26
C PRO A 169 -20.10 2.02 -3.04
N PHE A 170 -19.73 1.58 -1.84
CA PHE A 170 -19.77 0.17 -1.50
C PHE A 170 -21.18 -0.42 -1.65
N GLN A 171 -21.25 -1.54 -2.31
CA GLN A 171 -22.47 -2.33 -2.41
C GLN A 171 -22.16 -3.76 -1.93
N ALA A 172 -22.86 -4.17 -0.88
CA ALA A 172 -22.72 -5.53 -0.37
C ALA A 172 -23.24 -6.54 -1.41
N ASP A 173 -22.48 -7.59 -1.63
CA ASP A 173 -22.88 -8.73 -2.44
C ASP A 173 -23.78 -9.63 -1.60
N LYS A 174 -25.05 -9.70 -1.95
CA LYS A 174 -26.06 -10.50 -1.23
C LYS A 174 -25.84 -12.00 -1.33
N SER A 175 -25.02 -12.47 -2.27
CA SER A 175 -24.65 -13.88 -2.41
C SER A 175 -23.52 -14.31 -1.47
N GLN A 176 -22.85 -13.34 -0.82
CA GLN A 176 -21.71 -13.55 0.06
C GLN A 176 -22.09 -13.34 1.53
N THR A 177 -21.25 -13.86 2.42
CA THR A 177 -21.44 -13.68 3.86
C THR A 177 -21.22 -12.23 4.29
N ALA A 178 -21.72 -11.85 5.47
CA ALA A 178 -21.47 -10.54 6.06
C ALA A 178 -19.97 -10.30 6.30
N GLU A 179 -19.25 -11.34 6.71
CA GLU A 179 -17.82 -11.30 6.94
C GLU A 179 -17.04 -11.06 5.64
N TRP A 180 -17.38 -11.77 4.56
CA TRP A 180 -16.78 -11.51 3.24
C TRP A 180 -17.04 -10.07 2.78
N ASN A 181 -18.26 -9.58 2.93
CA ASN A 181 -18.62 -8.20 2.57
C ASN A 181 -17.87 -7.17 3.41
N ARG A 182 -17.64 -7.46 4.71
CA ARG A 182 -16.80 -6.61 5.56
C ARG A 182 -15.36 -6.58 5.06
N GLY A 183 -14.80 -7.73 4.69
CA GLY A 183 -13.46 -7.82 4.09
C GLY A 183 -13.37 -7.06 2.78
N ALA A 184 -14.35 -7.22 1.89
CA ALA A 184 -14.44 -6.47 0.64
C ALA A 184 -14.47 -4.95 0.87
N TYR A 185 -15.26 -4.47 1.81
CA TYR A 185 -15.34 -3.07 2.20
C TYR A 185 -14.00 -2.51 2.67
N LEU A 186 -13.32 -3.24 3.55
CA LEU A 186 -12.02 -2.82 4.08
C LEU A 186 -10.94 -2.81 2.99
N VAL A 187 -10.83 -3.86 2.19
CA VAL A 187 -9.78 -4.02 1.17
C VAL A 187 -9.95 -3.01 0.03
N GLN A 188 -11.18 -2.81 -0.45
CA GLN A 188 -11.47 -1.92 -1.58
C GLN A 188 -11.49 -0.45 -1.18
N GLY A 189 -11.98 -0.14 0.03
CA GLY A 189 -12.18 1.21 0.56
C GLY A 189 -11.00 1.68 1.41
N LEU A 190 -11.12 1.52 2.73
CA LEU A 190 -10.15 2.05 3.70
C LEU A 190 -8.74 1.52 3.50
N GLY A 191 -8.57 0.22 3.31
CA GLY A 191 -7.26 -0.39 3.07
C GLY A 191 -6.65 -0.03 1.71
N HIS A 192 -7.45 0.46 0.76
CA HIS A 192 -7.06 0.87 -0.60
C HIS A 192 -5.97 -0.01 -1.25
N CYS A 193 -6.07 -1.34 -1.04
CA CYS A 193 -5.02 -2.30 -1.42
C CYS A 193 -4.68 -2.22 -2.92
N ALA A 194 -5.68 -2.04 -3.79
CA ALA A 194 -5.47 -1.88 -5.22
C ALA A 194 -4.74 -0.57 -5.59
N ALA A 195 -4.58 0.39 -4.66
CA ALA A 195 -3.74 1.57 -4.92
C ALA A 195 -2.27 1.19 -5.16
N CYS A 196 -1.81 0.07 -4.60
CA CYS A 196 -0.47 -0.49 -4.84
C CYS A 196 -0.56 -1.79 -5.63
N HIS A 197 -1.50 -2.68 -5.30
CA HIS A 197 -1.63 -4.02 -5.88
C HIS A 197 -2.40 -4.04 -7.21
N SER A 198 -2.39 -2.96 -7.99
CA SER A 198 -2.85 -2.95 -9.38
C SER A 198 -1.89 -2.21 -10.30
N PRO A 199 -1.83 -2.58 -11.59
CA PRO A 199 -0.94 -1.91 -12.54
C PRO A 199 -1.38 -0.47 -12.76
N ARG A 200 -0.44 0.39 -13.10
CA ARG A 200 -0.68 1.79 -13.46
C ARG A 200 -0.43 2.01 -14.94
N ASN A 201 -1.30 2.80 -15.57
CA ASN A 201 -1.07 3.25 -16.94
C ASN A 201 -0.07 4.41 -16.99
N ALA A 202 0.29 4.83 -18.20
CA ALA A 202 1.24 5.94 -18.43
C ALA A 202 0.78 7.30 -17.86
N LEU A 203 -0.52 7.46 -17.57
CA LEU A 203 -1.08 8.66 -16.94
C LEU A 203 -1.26 8.50 -15.41
N GLY A 204 -0.68 7.45 -14.84
CA GLY A 204 -0.66 7.20 -13.40
C GLY A 204 -1.97 6.65 -12.82
N ALA A 205 -2.98 6.39 -13.64
CA ALA A 205 -4.22 5.79 -13.16
C ALA A 205 -4.05 4.30 -12.88
N SER A 206 -4.55 3.85 -11.72
CA SER A 206 -4.67 2.44 -11.36
C SER A 206 -5.95 1.82 -11.95
N GLY A 207 -6.01 0.50 -11.99
CA GLY A 207 -7.22 -0.24 -12.31
C GLY A 207 -8.39 0.04 -11.34
N PRO A 208 -9.54 -0.62 -11.54
CA PRO A 208 -10.66 -0.56 -10.63
C PRO A 208 -10.29 -0.95 -9.21
N VAL A 209 -11.04 -0.50 -8.21
CA VAL A 209 -10.78 -0.78 -6.77
C VAL A 209 -10.74 -2.28 -6.41
N ARG A 210 -11.24 -3.14 -7.30
CA ARG A 210 -11.22 -4.61 -7.17
C ARG A 210 -10.07 -5.28 -7.91
N ASP A 211 -9.28 -4.52 -8.65
CA ASP A 211 -8.12 -5.03 -9.37
C ASP A 211 -6.96 -5.19 -8.38
N LEU A 212 -6.55 -6.42 -8.17
CA LEU A 212 -5.47 -6.80 -7.28
C LEU A 212 -4.37 -7.57 -8.03
N SER A 213 -4.24 -7.33 -9.34
CA SER A 213 -3.34 -8.06 -10.25
C SER A 213 -1.86 -7.65 -10.15
N GLY A 214 -1.51 -6.90 -9.10
CA GLY A 214 -0.13 -6.52 -8.85
C GLY A 214 0.40 -5.42 -9.77
N GLY A 215 1.61 -4.96 -9.50
CA GLY A 215 2.28 -3.98 -10.35
C GLY A 215 3.48 -3.30 -9.72
N LEU A 216 4.33 -2.76 -10.56
CA LEU A 216 5.44 -1.92 -10.13
C LEU A 216 4.91 -0.55 -9.69
N MET A 217 5.29 -0.11 -8.50
CA MET A 217 5.02 1.24 -8.02
C MET A 217 6.10 2.19 -8.58
N PRO A 218 5.74 3.09 -9.50
CA PRO A 218 6.70 4.05 -10.04
C PRO A 218 7.31 4.92 -8.95
N VAL A 219 8.49 5.47 -9.18
CA VAL A 219 9.24 6.37 -8.29
C VAL A 219 9.82 5.67 -7.05
N VAL A 220 9.01 4.94 -6.28
CA VAL A 220 9.52 4.17 -5.13
C VAL A 220 10.17 2.85 -5.54
N ASN A 221 9.93 2.43 -6.78
CA ASN A 221 10.53 1.26 -7.41
C ASN A 221 10.37 -0.03 -6.58
N TRP A 222 9.17 -0.24 -6.02
CA TRP A 222 8.79 -1.48 -5.35
C TRP A 222 7.70 -2.19 -6.15
N TYR A 223 7.75 -3.51 -6.19
CA TYR A 223 6.75 -4.35 -6.82
C TYR A 223 5.72 -4.81 -5.79
N ALA A 224 4.45 -4.48 -6.01
CA ALA A 224 3.34 -5.03 -5.25
C ALA A 224 2.87 -6.32 -5.93
N PRO A 225 2.90 -7.49 -5.26
CA PRO A 225 2.57 -8.76 -5.89
C PRO A 225 1.10 -8.84 -6.31
N ASP A 226 0.83 -9.67 -7.31
CA ASP A 226 -0.51 -10.07 -7.73
C ASP A 226 -1.16 -10.90 -6.62
N LEU A 227 -2.27 -10.40 -6.07
CA LEU A 227 -3.04 -11.08 -5.03
C LEU A 227 -4.16 -11.97 -5.59
N THR A 228 -4.34 -11.99 -6.91
CA THR A 228 -5.39 -12.76 -7.59
C THR A 228 -4.91 -14.13 -8.10
N HIS A 229 -3.59 -14.34 -8.15
CA HIS A 229 -3.00 -15.59 -8.59
C HIS A 229 -2.14 -16.25 -7.51
N ASP A 230 -2.45 -17.50 -7.19
CA ASP A 230 -1.77 -18.26 -6.13
C ASP A 230 -0.28 -18.51 -6.43
N ALA A 231 0.08 -18.61 -7.70
CA ALA A 231 1.47 -18.78 -8.12
C ALA A 231 2.39 -17.66 -7.59
N GLU A 232 1.87 -16.45 -7.40
CA GLU A 232 2.62 -15.31 -6.90
C GLU A 232 2.34 -15.04 -5.41
N SER A 233 1.07 -14.83 -5.05
CA SER A 233 0.72 -14.49 -3.67
C SER A 233 0.68 -15.68 -2.71
N GLY A 234 0.37 -16.87 -3.20
CA GLY A 234 0.14 -18.05 -2.39
C GLY A 234 -1.14 -18.02 -1.55
N LEU A 235 -2.02 -17.02 -1.74
CA LEU A 235 -3.16 -16.80 -0.85
C LEU A 235 -4.21 -17.91 -0.91
N ALA A 236 -4.44 -18.52 -2.10
CA ALA A 236 -5.41 -19.60 -2.22
C ALA A 236 -5.00 -20.86 -1.44
N SER A 237 -3.69 -21.12 -1.36
CA SER A 237 -3.11 -22.29 -0.69
C SER A 237 -2.68 -22.04 0.75
N THR A 238 -2.62 -20.78 1.20
CA THR A 238 -2.19 -20.41 2.55
C THR A 238 -3.36 -20.54 3.56
N PRO A 239 -3.16 -21.21 4.72
CA PRO A 239 -4.18 -21.26 5.76
C PRO A 239 -4.59 -19.85 6.22
N LEU A 240 -5.89 -19.64 6.45
CA LEU A 240 -6.44 -18.35 6.87
C LEU A 240 -5.71 -17.73 8.09
N PRO A 241 -5.37 -18.46 9.15
CA PRO A 241 -4.62 -17.91 10.28
C PRO A 241 -3.23 -17.34 9.89
N GLU A 242 -2.57 -17.94 8.88
CA GLU A 242 -1.30 -17.44 8.39
C GLU A 242 -1.46 -16.16 7.56
N ILE A 243 -2.56 -16.01 6.83
CA ILE A 243 -2.88 -14.74 6.13
C ILE A 243 -3.17 -13.64 7.17
N VAL A 244 -3.97 -13.94 8.18
CA VAL A 244 -4.26 -13.01 9.29
C VAL A 244 -2.97 -12.60 10.01
N ARG A 245 -2.09 -13.55 10.28
CA ARG A 245 -0.79 -13.30 10.89
C ARG A 245 0.07 -12.39 10.01
N LEU A 246 0.15 -12.68 8.70
CA LEU A 246 0.89 -11.85 7.75
C LEU A 246 0.37 -10.41 7.72
N LEU A 247 -0.95 -10.22 7.69
CA LEU A 247 -1.57 -8.90 7.72
C LEU A 247 -1.27 -8.16 9.03
N ARG A 248 -1.31 -8.86 10.18
CA ARG A 248 -1.08 -8.25 11.51
C ARG A 248 0.37 -7.93 11.80
N THR A 249 1.28 -8.85 11.46
CA THR A 249 2.67 -8.78 11.91
C THR A 249 3.67 -8.51 10.79
N GLY A 250 3.24 -8.60 9.54
CA GLY A 250 4.12 -8.52 8.37
C GLY A 250 4.89 -9.80 8.08
N GLY A 251 4.69 -10.86 8.87
CA GLY A 251 5.38 -12.14 8.68
C GLY A 251 4.47 -13.34 8.88
N SER A 252 4.69 -14.38 8.08
CA SER A 252 4.09 -15.71 8.22
C SER A 252 5.16 -16.79 8.09
N THR A 253 4.76 -18.06 8.06
CA THR A 253 5.70 -19.17 7.86
C THR A 253 6.37 -19.15 6.48
N THR A 254 5.71 -18.57 5.47
CA THR A 254 6.14 -18.61 4.07
C THR A 254 6.24 -17.25 3.39
N ALA A 255 5.98 -16.16 4.11
CA ALA A 255 6.01 -14.82 3.53
C ALA A 255 6.47 -13.78 4.55
N GLN A 256 7.12 -12.73 4.05
CA GLN A 256 7.54 -11.57 4.83
C GLN A 256 7.27 -10.31 4.04
N THR A 257 6.67 -9.30 4.68
CA THR A 257 6.50 -7.97 4.09
C THR A 257 7.78 -7.15 4.25
N SER A 258 7.99 -6.25 3.30
CA SER A 258 9.13 -5.33 3.29
C SER A 258 8.75 -4.01 2.62
N GLY A 259 9.60 -2.99 2.76
CA GLY A 259 9.40 -1.69 2.16
C GLY A 259 8.04 -1.08 2.48
N PRO A 260 7.33 -0.53 1.48
CA PRO A 260 6.04 0.15 1.69
C PRO A 260 4.98 -0.72 2.37
N MET A 261 4.95 -2.05 2.10
CA MET A 261 3.98 -2.93 2.77
C MET A 261 4.28 -3.09 4.26
N GLY A 262 5.56 -3.05 4.66
CA GLY A 262 5.95 -3.00 6.07
C GLY A 262 5.40 -1.75 6.78
N GLU A 263 5.44 -0.58 6.14
CA GLU A 263 4.84 0.66 6.67
C GLU A 263 3.31 0.52 6.83
N VAL A 264 2.62 -0.13 5.88
CA VAL A 264 1.17 -0.39 5.99
C VAL A 264 0.85 -1.28 7.19
N VAL A 265 1.62 -2.34 7.40
CA VAL A 265 1.47 -3.18 8.61
C VAL A 265 1.70 -2.35 9.86
N GLN A 266 2.80 -1.61 9.93
CA GLN A 266 3.20 -0.85 11.12
C GLN A 266 2.19 0.25 11.50
N HIS A 267 1.65 0.98 10.54
CA HIS A 267 0.83 2.16 10.81
C HIS A 267 -0.68 1.90 10.72
N SER A 268 -1.10 0.75 10.16
CA SER A 268 -2.50 0.42 9.96
C SER A 268 -2.84 -1.00 10.44
N LEU A 269 -2.42 -2.04 9.71
CA LEU A 269 -2.98 -3.37 9.85
C LEU A 269 -2.79 -3.99 11.24
N GLN A 270 -1.67 -3.74 11.93
CA GLN A 270 -1.46 -4.24 13.28
C GLN A 270 -2.49 -3.72 14.30
N HIS A 271 -3.14 -2.60 14.01
CA HIS A 271 -4.12 -1.96 14.89
C HIS A 271 -5.55 -2.43 14.63
N LEU A 272 -5.77 -3.25 13.60
CA LEU A 272 -7.09 -3.77 13.29
C LEU A 272 -7.50 -4.88 14.26
N LYS A 273 -8.81 -4.92 14.54
CA LYS A 273 -9.41 -5.98 15.34
C LYS A 273 -9.32 -7.31 14.59
N GLU A 274 -9.18 -8.41 15.34
CA GLU A 274 -9.09 -9.76 14.78
C GLU A 274 -10.19 -10.07 13.75
N PRO A 275 -11.49 -9.80 14.05
CA PRO A 275 -12.56 -10.08 13.09
C PRO A 275 -12.40 -9.33 11.75
N ASP A 276 -11.86 -8.11 11.76
CA ASP A 276 -11.64 -7.34 10.52
C ASP A 276 -10.46 -7.88 9.72
N LEU A 277 -9.39 -8.34 10.38
CA LEU A 277 -8.28 -9.02 9.69
C LEU A 277 -8.72 -10.37 9.11
N GLN A 278 -9.56 -11.14 9.82
CA GLN A 278 -10.17 -12.37 9.31
C GLN A 278 -11.04 -12.09 8.10
N ALA A 279 -11.90 -11.08 8.17
CA ALA A 279 -12.74 -10.66 7.07
C ALA A 279 -11.91 -10.28 5.82
N MET A 280 -10.84 -9.49 6.00
CA MET A 280 -9.92 -9.15 4.93
C MET A 280 -9.24 -10.40 4.34
N ALA A 281 -8.79 -11.33 5.19
CA ALA A 281 -8.15 -12.57 4.75
C ALA A 281 -9.12 -13.45 3.94
N ILE A 282 -10.37 -13.60 4.39
CA ILE A 282 -11.44 -14.33 3.66
C ILE A 282 -11.69 -13.71 2.29
N TYR A 283 -11.84 -12.38 2.23
CA TYR A 283 -12.03 -11.70 0.97
C TYR A 283 -10.83 -11.88 0.03
N LEU A 284 -9.60 -11.63 0.49
CA LEU A 284 -8.40 -11.78 -0.32
C LEU A 284 -8.23 -13.23 -0.82
N GLN A 285 -8.43 -14.22 0.05
CA GLN A 285 -8.36 -15.63 -0.33
C GLN A 285 -9.39 -15.99 -1.41
N SER A 286 -10.61 -15.45 -1.30
CA SER A 286 -11.66 -15.67 -2.31
C SER A 286 -11.35 -15.04 -3.66
N ARG A 287 -10.46 -14.03 -3.69
CA ARG A 287 -10.00 -13.41 -4.94
C ARG A 287 -8.86 -14.15 -5.60
N ALA A 288 -8.10 -14.91 -4.82
CA ALA A 288 -6.97 -15.68 -5.31
C ALA A 288 -7.45 -16.92 -6.08
N GLN A 289 -7.05 -17.02 -7.34
CA GLN A 289 -7.35 -18.19 -8.17
C GLN A 289 -6.29 -19.25 -7.93
N SER A 290 -6.73 -20.47 -7.65
CA SER A 290 -5.82 -21.60 -7.60
C SER A 290 -5.26 -21.85 -9.01
N THR A 291 -4.01 -21.50 -9.20
CA THR A 291 -3.30 -21.90 -10.42
C THR A 291 -2.93 -23.37 -10.27
N PRO A 292 -3.23 -24.25 -11.23
CA PRO A 292 -2.69 -25.60 -11.20
C PRO A 292 -1.15 -25.49 -11.16
N GLN A 293 -0.56 -25.70 -9.99
CA GLN A 293 0.90 -25.82 -9.94
C GLN A 293 1.30 -27.06 -10.72
N PRO A 294 2.31 -26.98 -11.59
CA PRO A 294 2.97 -28.18 -12.07
C PRO A 294 3.35 -29.02 -10.85
N ALA A 295 3.01 -30.32 -10.87
CA ALA A 295 3.36 -31.21 -9.77
C ALA A 295 4.83 -31.02 -9.39
N PRO A 296 5.17 -30.99 -8.07
CA PRO A 296 6.55 -30.79 -7.64
C PRO A 296 7.48 -31.74 -8.41
N GLY A 297 8.42 -31.18 -9.19
CA GLY A 297 9.37 -31.98 -9.99
C GLY A 297 9.19 -31.95 -11.50
N LYS A 298 8.10 -31.40 -12.07
CA LYS A 298 7.88 -31.43 -13.53
C LYS A 298 8.42 -30.22 -14.32
N ALA A 299 8.68 -29.09 -13.71
CA ALA A 299 9.38 -28.01 -14.40
C ALA A 299 10.90 -28.28 -14.33
N PRO A 300 11.62 -28.27 -15.46
CA PRO A 300 13.07 -28.38 -15.42
C PRO A 300 13.64 -27.21 -14.59
N PRO A 301 14.65 -27.45 -13.75
CA PRO A 301 15.30 -26.36 -13.03
C PRO A 301 15.86 -25.33 -14.03
N PRO A 302 15.89 -24.04 -13.68
CA PRO A 302 16.49 -23.04 -14.55
C PRO A 302 17.93 -23.43 -14.88
N ARG A 303 18.34 -23.31 -16.13
CA ARG A 303 19.71 -23.59 -16.57
C ARG A 303 20.63 -22.46 -16.13
N ILE A 304 21.19 -22.58 -14.92
CA ILE A 304 22.14 -21.62 -14.37
C ILE A 304 23.55 -22.04 -14.76
N SER A 305 24.36 -21.11 -15.23
CA SER A 305 25.75 -21.40 -15.56
C SER A 305 26.53 -21.76 -14.27
N LEU A 306 27.51 -22.65 -14.39
CA LEU A 306 28.36 -23.05 -13.25
C LEU A 306 29.05 -21.83 -12.61
N GLN A 307 29.44 -20.85 -13.41
CA GLN A 307 30.07 -19.62 -12.91
C GLN A 307 29.12 -18.81 -12.04
N VAL A 308 27.87 -18.60 -12.46
CA VAL A 308 26.84 -17.89 -11.67
C VAL A 308 26.52 -18.67 -10.40
N ALA A 309 26.34 -19.99 -10.49
CA ALA A 309 26.05 -20.83 -9.34
C ALA A 309 27.16 -20.79 -8.28
N THR A 310 28.42 -20.88 -8.73
CA THR A 310 29.59 -20.83 -7.82
C THR A 310 29.75 -19.47 -7.17
N LEU A 311 29.58 -18.38 -7.94
CA LEU A 311 29.63 -17.00 -7.41
C LEU A 311 28.50 -16.76 -6.42
N GLY A 312 27.28 -17.14 -6.77
CA GLY A 312 26.10 -16.93 -5.91
C GLY A 312 26.24 -17.65 -4.57
N ARG A 313 26.68 -18.90 -4.58
CA ARG A 313 26.98 -19.65 -3.35
C ARG A 313 28.05 -18.97 -2.51
N LYS A 314 29.17 -18.57 -3.11
CA LYS A 314 30.25 -17.87 -2.41
C LYS A 314 29.79 -16.57 -1.74
N VAL A 315 28.99 -15.77 -2.44
CA VAL A 315 28.43 -14.53 -1.88
C VAL A 315 27.48 -14.86 -0.73
N TYR A 316 26.63 -15.90 -0.87
CA TYR A 316 25.73 -16.32 0.19
C TYR A 316 26.49 -16.74 1.46
N GLU A 317 27.48 -17.60 1.32
CA GLU A 317 28.32 -18.08 2.43
C GLU A 317 29.00 -16.92 3.19
N ASN A 318 29.46 -15.89 2.47
CA ASN A 318 30.19 -14.78 3.06
C ASN A 318 29.31 -13.68 3.66
N GLN A 319 28.09 -13.45 3.12
CA GLN A 319 27.31 -12.25 3.44
C GLN A 319 25.93 -12.57 4.05
N CYS A 320 25.38 -13.75 3.82
CA CYS A 320 23.99 -14.05 4.13
C CYS A 320 23.78 -15.15 5.15
N LEU A 321 24.67 -16.17 5.12
CA LEU A 321 24.54 -17.42 5.85
C LEU A 321 24.39 -17.21 7.37
N GLN A 322 25.13 -16.27 7.95
CA GLN A 322 25.13 -16.04 9.39
C GLN A 322 23.74 -15.69 9.94
N CYS A 323 22.93 -14.96 9.14
CA CYS A 323 21.59 -14.57 9.54
C CYS A 323 20.50 -15.50 8.98
N HIS A 324 20.70 -16.03 7.76
CA HIS A 324 19.65 -16.79 7.07
C HIS A 324 19.81 -18.32 7.13
N GLY A 325 20.90 -18.82 7.73
CA GLY A 325 21.15 -20.25 7.93
C GLY A 325 21.71 -20.96 6.68
N GLU A 326 22.24 -22.18 6.84
CA GLU A 326 22.86 -22.94 5.75
C GLU A 326 21.88 -23.42 4.69
N GLN A 327 20.64 -23.71 5.11
CA GLN A 327 19.55 -24.16 4.24
C GLN A 327 18.56 -23.03 3.91
N GLY A 328 18.91 -21.76 4.19
CA GLY A 328 18.00 -20.64 4.05
C GLY A 328 16.79 -20.72 4.98
N GLU A 329 16.91 -21.42 6.10
CA GLU A 329 15.83 -21.68 7.07
C GLU A 329 15.50 -20.48 7.95
N GLY A 330 16.37 -19.47 7.97
CA GLY A 330 16.22 -18.30 8.84
C GLY A 330 16.47 -18.63 10.32
N VAL A 331 16.23 -17.66 11.19
CA VAL A 331 16.41 -17.81 12.64
C VAL A 331 15.16 -17.37 13.38
N LYS A 332 14.76 -18.16 14.38
CA LYS A 332 13.70 -17.79 15.34
C LYS A 332 14.33 -17.48 16.69
N THR A 333 13.73 -16.53 17.41
CA THR A 333 14.07 -16.24 18.81
C THR A 333 13.66 -17.41 19.72
N ALA A 334 14.12 -17.40 20.97
CA ALA A 334 13.69 -18.36 21.97
C ALA A 334 12.16 -18.33 22.24
N SER A 335 11.50 -17.19 21.98
CA SER A 335 10.04 -17.06 22.03
C SER A 335 9.32 -17.59 20.79
N GLY A 336 10.05 -18.06 19.77
CA GLY A 336 9.48 -18.55 18.50
C GLY A 336 9.18 -17.47 17.47
N GLU A 337 9.49 -16.21 17.74
CA GLU A 337 9.37 -15.12 16.80
C GLU A 337 10.46 -15.20 15.72
N VAL A 338 10.16 -14.69 14.53
CA VAL A 338 11.12 -14.65 13.43
C VAL A 338 12.12 -13.53 13.66
N ALA A 339 13.35 -13.88 14.00
CA ALA A 339 14.47 -12.93 14.08
C ALA A 339 14.98 -12.59 12.66
N TYR A 340 15.27 -13.61 11.86
CA TYR A 340 15.64 -13.46 10.46
C TYR A 340 14.75 -14.37 9.61
N PRO A 341 14.12 -13.84 8.55
CA PRO A 341 13.17 -14.63 7.76
C PRO A 341 13.85 -15.79 7.03
N ALA A 342 13.14 -16.90 6.90
CA ALA A 342 13.54 -17.96 5.99
C ALA A 342 13.57 -17.45 4.55
N LEU A 343 14.52 -17.94 3.76
CA LEU A 343 14.64 -17.71 2.32
C LEU A 343 14.11 -18.91 1.54
N ALA A 344 14.21 -20.11 2.14
CA ALA A 344 13.64 -21.34 1.60
C ALA A 344 12.10 -21.28 1.63
N GLY A 345 11.45 -21.46 0.49
CA GLY A 345 10.00 -21.43 0.35
C GLY A 345 9.34 -20.07 0.58
N ASN A 346 10.11 -18.99 0.75
CA ASN A 346 9.57 -17.66 1.01
C ASN A 346 9.00 -17.04 -0.27
N ARG A 347 7.73 -16.66 -0.23
CA ARG A 347 7.02 -16.05 -1.38
C ARG A 347 7.71 -14.79 -1.88
N ALA A 348 8.27 -13.94 -1.02
CA ALA A 348 8.99 -12.75 -1.43
C ALA A 348 10.23 -13.09 -2.29
N VAL A 349 10.88 -14.24 -2.05
CA VAL A 349 12.00 -14.75 -2.85
C VAL A 349 11.53 -15.31 -4.20
N LEU A 350 10.30 -15.83 -4.25
CA LEU A 350 9.74 -16.52 -5.41
C LEU A 350 8.96 -15.63 -6.38
N LEU A 351 8.73 -14.35 -6.03
CA LEU A 351 8.03 -13.41 -6.92
C LEU A 351 8.63 -13.42 -8.33
N SER A 352 7.78 -13.28 -9.34
CA SER A 352 8.20 -13.22 -10.74
C SER A 352 9.14 -12.05 -10.99
N ASP A 353 8.83 -10.89 -10.42
CA ASP A 353 9.63 -9.68 -10.45
C ASP A 353 10.61 -9.63 -9.26
N PRO A 354 11.95 -9.65 -9.48
CA PRO A 354 12.94 -9.64 -8.42
C PRO A 354 13.21 -8.27 -7.81
N THR A 355 12.51 -7.20 -8.22
CA THR A 355 12.79 -5.81 -7.82
C THR A 355 12.89 -5.68 -6.30
N ASN A 356 11.96 -6.26 -5.54
CA ASN A 356 11.95 -6.17 -4.09
C ASN A 356 13.17 -6.82 -3.44
N LEU A 357 13.61 -7.96 -3.97
CA LEU A 357 14.83 -8.63 -3.49
C LEU A 357 16.07 -7.81 -3.78
N VAL A 358 16.16 -7.24 -4.98
CA VAL A 358 17.28 -6.36 -5.36
C VAL A 358 17.32 -5.13 -4.46
N GLN A 359 16.16 -4.50 -4.20
CA GLN A 359 16.04 -3.36 -3.27
C GLN A 359 16.54 -3.72 -1.87
N LEU A 360 16.10 -4.86 -1.33
CA LEU A 360 16.50 -5.30 0.00
C LEU A 360 18.00 -5.58 0.11
N VAL A 361 18.59 -6.21 -0.89
CA VAL A 361 20.05 -6.48 -0.87
C VAL A 361 20.84 -5.20 -1.05
N LEU A 362 20.41 -4.30 -1.95
CA LEU A 362 21.11 -3.02 -2.18
C LEU A 362 21.06 -2.11 -0.95
N TYR A 363 19.85 -1.87 -0.43
CA TYR A 363 19.62 -0.77 0.51
C TYR A 363 19.28 -1.24 1.91
N GLY A 364 19.15 -2.55 2.12
CA GLY A 364 18.77 -3.10 3.41
C GLY A 364 17.33 -2.73 3.81
N GLY A 365 17.06 -2.80 5.10
CA GLY A 365 15.78 -2.39 5.67
C GLY A 365 15.41 -3.15 6.92
N TYR A 366 14.27 -2.76 7.49
CA TYR A 366 13.71 -3.37 8.68
C TYR A 366 12.34 -3.95 8.35
N GLY A 367 11.98 -5.02 9.03
CA GLY A 367 10.58 -5.46 9.10
C GLY A 367 9.71 -4.41 9.83
N PRO A 368 8.38 -4.54 9.77
CA PRO A 368 7.49 -3.63 10.50
C PRO A 368 7.68 -3.79 12.02
N ALA A 369 7.80 -2.66 12.73
CA ALA A 369 7.75 -2.65 14.18
C ALA A 369 6.29 -2.85 14.62
N THR A 370 5.99 -3.95 15.28
CA THR A 370 4.65 -4.30 15.76
C THR A 370 4.63 -4.49 17.26
N GLN A 371 3.44 -4.55 17.87
CA GLN A 371 3.31 -4.78 19.32
C GLN A 371 4.00 -6.08 19.77
N GLY A 372 3.93 -7.14 18.95
CA GLY A 372 4.62 -8.42 19.24
C GLY A 372 6.11 -8.39 18.91
N HIS A 373 6.55 -7.50 18.03
CA HIS A 373 7.95 -7.39 17.60
C HIS A 373 8.38 -5.93 17.45
N PRO A 374 8.55 -5.19 18.57
CA PRO A 374 8.78 -3.75 18.56
C PRO A 374 10.16 -3.33 18.03
N ARG A 375 11.11 -4.25 17.98
CA ARG A 375 12.48 -4.01 17.52
C ARG A 375 12.90 -5.08 16.52
N PRO A 376 12.40 -5.05 15.28
CA PRO A 376 12.77 -6.01 14.26
C PRO A 376 14.27 -5.87 13.91
N PHE A 377 14.92 -6.97 13.64
CA PHE A 377 16.29 -6.96 13.14
C PHE A 377 16.32 -6.39 11.72
N GLY A 378 17.32 -5.57 11.44
CA GLY A 378 17.54 -5.00 10.13
C GLY A 378 18.41 -5.85 9.23
N MET A 379 18.15 -5.83 7.94
CA MET A 379 19.08 -6.31 6.93
C MET A 379 20.04 -5.17 6.57
N PRO A 380 21.36 -5.35 6.68
CA PRO A 380 22.33 -4.30 6.31
C PRO A 380 22.35 -4.07 4.78
N PRO A 381 22.61 -2.84 4.31
CA PRO A 381 22.75 -2.56 2.88
C PRO A 381 24.09 -3.08 2.33
N ALA A 382 24.05 -3.70 1.15
CA ALA A 382 25.24 -4.17 0.45
C ALA A 382 25.62 -3.32 -0.77
N VAL A 383 25.04 -2.12 -0.89
CA VAL A 383 25.19 -1.24 -2.06
C VAL A 383 26.64 -0.84 -2.36
N LEU A 384 27.49 -0.71 -1.32
CA LEU A 384 28.92 -0.36 -1.44
C LEU A 384 29.84 -1.60 -1.51
N GLU A 385 29.36 -2.78 -1.10
CA GLU A 385 30.18 -3.97 -0.94
C GLU A 385 30.06 -4.94 -2.13
N LEU A 386 28.83 -5.04 -2.72
CA LEU A 386 28.54 -5.98 -3.78
C LEU A 386 28.33 -5.28 -5.12
N GLN A 387 28.95 -5.82 -6.16
CA GLN A 387 28.72 -5.39 -7.54
C GLN A 387 27.42 -5.99 -8.08
N ASP A 388 26.88 -5.44 -9.16
CA ASP A 388 25.63 -5.92 -9.77
C ASP A 388 25.67 -7.40 -10.14
N ARG A 389 26.83 -7.92 -10.58
CA ARG A 389 27.02 -9.34 -10.87
C ARG A 389 26.95 -10.21 -9.61
N ASP A 390 27.45 -9.72 -8.47
CA ASP A 390 27.47 -10.46 -7.22
C ASP A 390 26.05 -10.56 -6.64
N ILE A 391 25.32 -9.46 -6.66
CA ILE A 391 23.91 -9.40 -6.26
C ILE A 391 23.05 -10.30 -7.18
N ALA A 392 23.23 -10.21 -8.49
CA ALA A 392 22.50 -11.06 -9.44
C ALA A 392 22.76 -12.54 -9.19
N ALA A 393 24.03 -12.92 -8.94
CA ALA A 393 24.43 -14.30 -8.68
C ALA A 393 23.84 -14.82 -7.35
N VAL A 394 23.93 -14.04 -6.25
CA VAL A 394 23.36 -14.49 -4.97
C VAL A 394 21.84 -14.57 -5.03
N LEU A 395 21.16 -13.63 -5.66
CA LEU A 395 19.71 -13.69 -5.83
C LEU A 395 19.28 -14.89 -6.69
N THR A 396 20.03 -15.21 -7.74
CA THR A 396 19.82 -16.42 -8.53
C THR A 396 20.03 -17.68 -7.68
N HIS A 397 21.03 -17.69 -6.80
CA HIS A 397 21.25 -18.79 -5.84
C HIS A 397 20.03 -18.94 -4.91
N LEU A 398 19.57 -17.89 -4.23
CA LEU A 398 18.40 -17.93 -3.34
C LEU A 398 17.15 -18.46 -4.05
N ARG A 399 16.94 -18.05 -5.29
CA ARG A 399 15.75 -18.36 -6.10
C ARG A 399 15.75 -19.76 -6.69
N SER A 400 16.87 -20.48 -6.63
CA SER A 400 17.05 -21.81 -7.25
C SER A 400 17.47 -22.93 -6.30
N HIS A 401 17.69 -22.63 -5.00
CA HIS A 401 18.13 -23.61 -4.00
C HIS A 401 17.03 -23.87 -2.96
N TRP A 402 17.24 -24.90 -2.13
CA TRP A 402 16.36 -25.28 -1.02
C TRP A 402 14.89 -25.50 -1.41
N GLY A 403 14.66 -26.01 -2.63
CA GLY A 403 13.32 -26.22 -3.16
C GLY A 403 12.71 -25.00 -3.86
N ASN A 404 13.35 -23.84 -3.83
CA ASN A 404 12.97 -22.67 -4.59
C ASN A 404 13.15 -22.92 -6.10
N ARG A 405 12.18 -22.47 -6.92
CA ARG A 405 12.17 -22.68 -8.37
C ARG A 405 11.73 -21.42 -9.10
N ALA A 406 12.46 -20.33 -8.89
CA ALA A 406 12.20 -19.07 -9.56
C ALA A 406 13.32 -18.73 -10.57
N GLY A 407 13.06 -17.76 -11.45
CA GLY A 407 13.96 -17.41 -12.53
C GLY A 407 15.28 -16.77 -12.09
N GLU A 408 16.25 -16.81 -12.98
CA GLU A 408 17.54 -16.13 -12.82
C GLU A 408 17.35 -14.61 -12.73
N VAL A 409 18.21 -13.96 -11.92
CA VAL A 409 18.33 -12.50 -11.86
C VAL A 409 19.57 -12.08 -12.63
N THR A 410 19.44 -11.11 -13.51
CA THR A 410 20.54 -10.63 -14.34
C THR A 410 21.20 -9.38 -13.77
N PRO A 411 22.50 -9.17 -14.03
CA PRO A 411 23.19 -7.94 -13.62
C PRO A 411 22.54 -6.67 -14.16
N LEU A 412 21.93 -6.74 -15.35
CA LEU A 412 21.20 -5.61 -15.93
C LEU A 412 19.95 -5.22 -15.12
N GLN A 413 19.21 -6.21 -14.58
CA GLN A 413 18.08 -5.93 -13.69
C GLN A 413 18.55 -5.22 -12.42
N VAL A 414 19.64 -5.70 -11.81
CA VAL A 414 20.24 -5.05 -10.62
C VAL A 414 20.67 -3.61 -10.94
N ASN A 415 21.39 -3.42 -12.04
CA ASN A 415 21.86 -2.10 -12.48
C ASN A 415 20.72 -1.11 -12.68
N ARG A 416 19.63 -1.51 -13.34
CA ARG A 416 18.45 -0.66 -13.55
C ARG A 416 17.86 -0.16 -12.23
N ILE A 417 17.81 -1.04 -11.22
CA ILE A 417 17.25 -0.69 -9.90
C ILE A 417 18.22 0.22 -9.14
N ARG A 418 19.51 -0.06 -9.18
CA ARG A 418 20.55 0.80 -8.59
C ARG A 418 20.54 2.21 -9.21
N ALA A 419 20.46 2.30 -10.53
CA ALA A 419 20.43 3.57 -11.24
C ALA A 419 19.15 4.38 -11.02
N ALA A 420 18.02 3.72 -10.79
CA ALA A 420 16.72 4.38 -10.56
C ALA A 420 16.63 5.13 -9.22
N GLN A 421 17.49 4.79 -8.27
CA GLN A 421 17.57 5.45 -6.96
C GLN A 421 18.71 6.46 -6.85
N GLY A 422 19.30 6.92 -7.98
CA GLY A 422 20.44 7.84 -8.09
C GLY A 422 20.79 8.66 -6.84
N PRO A 423 22.00 9.28 -6.77
CA PRO A 423 22.52 9.91 -5.57
C PRO A 423 21.64 10.99 -5.01
#